data_462d7b63ea298af5f77570e0010ef82e
#
_entry.id   462d7b63ea298af5f77570e0010ef82e
#
_cell.length_a   1.000
_cell.length_b   1.000
_cell.length_c   1.000
_cell.angle_alpha   90.00
_cell.angle_beta   90.00
_cell.angle_gamma   90.00
#
_symmetry.space_group_name_H-M   'P 1'
#
loop_
_entity.id
_entity.type
_entity.pdbx_description
1 polymer ?
#
loop_
_entity_poly.entity_id
_entity_poly.type
_entity_poly.pdbx_seq_one_letter_code
_entity_poly.pdbx_strand_id
1 'polypeptide(L)'
;MPNAPRPTMFRRMNQSTVPDGGAVAPVVNGERRTVAAGSTLGDLLRSLELDPRTVVIEHNGVVLRDRSAYDSLALATGDNIEIVHFVGGG
;
A
#
# COMPACT_ATOMS: atom_id res chain seq x y z
N MET A 1 9.34 17.37 32.01
CA MET A 1 9.07 17.54 31.67
C MET A 1 9.04 17.37 31.27
N PRO A 2 9.10 17.33 31.40
CA PRO A 2 8.89 17.15 30.72
C PRO A 2 8.82 16.80 30.12
N ASN A 3 8.68 16.68 29.92
CA ASN A 3 8.42 16.45 29.12
C ASN A 3 8.24 16.12 28.68
N ALA A 4 8.18 15.91 28.68
CA ALA A 4 7.76 15.67 28.04
C ALA A 4 7.72 15.29 27.64
N PRO A 5 7.75 15.20 27.53
CA PRO A 5 7.57 14.77 26.84
C PRO A 5 7.57 14.20 26.42
N ARG A 6 7.54 14.12 26.32
CA ARG A 6 7.29 13.72 25.69
C ARG A 6 7.00 13.14 25.24
N PRO A 7 6.91 13.06 25.37
CA PRO A 7 6.52 12.49 24.74
C PRO A 7 6.52 11.81 24.09
N THR A 8 6.50 11.72 24.20
CA THR A 8 6.25 11.32 23.49
C THR A 8 6.37 10.63 23.14
N MET A 9 6.44 10.45 23.25
CA MET A 9 6.23 10.03 22.76
C MET A 9 6.03 9.47 22.60
N PHE A 10 5.86 9.39 22.73
CA PHE A 10 5.38 9.06 22.33
C PHE A 10 5.13 8.63 21.96
N ARG A 11 5.07 8.51 21.86
CA ARG A 11 4.69 8.24 21.26
C ARG A 11 4.61 7.58 20.92
N ARG A 12 4.58 7.28 20.90
CA ARG A 12 4.40 6.81 20.47
C ARG A 12 4.32 5.98 20.26
N MET A 13 4.25 5.74 20.27
CA MET A 13 4.05 5.23 19.97
C MET A 13 3.86 4.61 19.69
N ASN A 14 3.67 4.42 19.60
CA ASN A 14 3.47 4.03 19.23
C ASN A 14 3.47 3.42 18.72
N GLN A 15 3.19 3.20 18.58
CA GLN A 15 3.21 2.80 18.00
C GLN A 15 3.49 2.08 17.28
N SER A 16 3.36 2.34 17.42
CA SER A 16 3.89 1.66 16.80
C SER A 16 3.76 0.61 15.72
N THR A 17 2.87 0.61 14.94
CA THR A 17 2.72 -0.20 13.78
C THR A 17 3.38 0.39 12.54
N VAL A 18 3.88 1.57 12.69
CA VAL A 18 4.59 2.22 11.58
C VAL A 18 6.05 1.83 11.66
N PRO A 19 6.59 1.15 10.64
CA PRO A 19 7.99 0.75 10.66
C PRO A 19 8.93 1.93 10.51
N ASP A 20 10.20 1.69 10.77
CA ASP A 20 11.24 2.66 10.48
C ASP A 20 11.13 3.05 9.02
N GLY A 21 11.33 4.32 8.71
CA GLY A 21 11.20 4.80 7.36
C GLY A 21 9.83 5.30 7.02
N GLY A 22 8.87 5.12 7.95
CA GLY A 22 7.57 5.74 7.81
C GLY A 22 6.57 4.94 7.03
N ALA A 23 5.56 5.63 6.56
CA ALA A 23 4.44 5.03 5.86
C ALA A 23 4.04 5.91 4.69
N VAL A 24 3.38 5.29 3.72
CA VAL A 24 2.82 6.00 2.58
C VAL A 24 1.33 5.65 2.50
N ALA A 25 0.58 6.48 1.78
CA ALA A 25 -0.87 6.33 1.72
C ALA A 25 -1.36 6.41 0.28
N PRO A 26 -1.26 5.32 -0.47
CA PRO A 26 -1.90 5.27 -1.78
C PRO A 26 -3.41 5.20 -1.63
N VAL A 27 -4.11 5.52 -2.73
CA VAL A 27 -5.56 5.38 -2.81
C VAL A 27 -5.84 4.10 -3.59
N VAL A 28 -6.57 3.18 -2.98
CA VAL A 28 -6.84 1.88 -3.58
C VAL A 28 -8.35 1.74 -3.73
N ASN A 29 -8.81 1.67 -4.99
CA ASN A 29 -10.23 1.62 -5.31
C ASN A 29 -10.99 2.74 -4.59
N GLY A 30 -10.43 3.94 -4.62
CA GLY A 30 -11.05 5.12 -4.03
C GLY A 30 -10.84 5.29 -2.54
N GLU A 31 -10.13 4.38 -1.90
CA GLU A 31 -9.93 4.39 -0.45
C GLU A 31 -8.46 4.57 -0.12
N ARG A 32 -8.17 5.56 0.72
CA ARG A 32 -6.79 5.74 1.17
C ARG A 32 -6.39 4.59 2.09
N ARG A 33 -5.25 3.99 1.83
CA ARG A 33 -4.71 2.93 2.67
C ARG A 33 -3.28 3.27 3.08
N THR A 34 -2.98 3.11 4.34
CA THR A 34 -1.63 3.37 4.85
C THR A 34 -0.84 2.07 4.82
N VAL A 35 0.31 2.11 4.16
CA VAL A 35 1.19 0.95 4.07
C VAL A 35 2.61 1.39 4.42
N ALA A 36 3.46 0.45 4.77
CA ALA A 36 4.85 0.76 5.09
C ALA A 36 5.54 1.35 3.87
N ALA A 37 6.37 2.35 4.10
CA ALA A 37 7.18 2.91 3.03
C ALA A 37 8.05 1.80 2.44
N GLY A 38 8.15 1.76 1.13
CA GLY A 38 8.85 0.69 0.45
C GLY A 38 7.98 -0.49 0.08
N SER A 39 6.73 -0.51 0.53
CA SER A 39 5.80 -1.56 0.10
C SER A 39 5.59 -1.48 -1.39
N THR A 40 5.48 -2.64 -2.02
CA THR A 40 5.25 -2.72 -3.46
C THR A 40 3.78 -3.03 -3.72
N LEU A 41 3.40 -2.94 -5.00
CA LEU A 41 2.07 -3.37 -5.41
C LEU A 41 1.85 -4.84 -5.06
N GLY A 42 2.86 -5.68 -5.27
CA GLY A 42 2.75 -7.09 -4.89
C GLY A 42 2.50 -7.27 -3.41
N ASP A 43 3.16 -6.47 -2.56
CA ASP A 43 2.92 -6.50 -1.12
C ASP A 43 1.47 -6.14 -0.80
N LEU A 44 0.95 -5.12 -1.48
CA LEU A 44 -0.44 -4.70 -1.28
C LEU A 44 -1.40 -5.83 -1.62
N LEU A 45 -1.19 -6.47 -2.76
CA LEU A 45 -2.07 -7.56 -3.18
C LEU A 45 -2.04 -8.72 -2.18
N ARG A 46 -0.86 -9.05 -1.68
CA ARG A 46 -0.74 -10.10 -0.67
C ARG A 46 -1.47 -9.73 0.62
N SER A 47 -1.38 -8.48 1.03
CA SER A 47 -2.06 -8.03 2.24
C SER A 47 -3.58 -8.07 2.08
N LEU A 48 -4.07 -7.94 0.87
CA LEU A 48 -5.50 -8.01 0.57
C LEU A 48 -5.93 -9.44 0.21
N GLU A 49 -4.99 -10.38 0.23
CA GLU A 49 -5.23 -11.78 -0.10
C GLU A 49 -5.75 -11.95 -1.52
N LEU A 50 -5.19 -11.17 -2.43
CA LEU A 50 -5.57 -11.21 -3.83
C LEU A 50 -4.48 -11.90 -4.64
N ASP A 51 -4.92 -12.79 -5.54
CA ASP A 51 -4.02 -13.47 -6.46
C ASP A 51 -3.81 -12.55 -7.67
N PRO A 52 -2.56 -12.16 -7.96
CA PRO A 52 -2.31 -11.26 -9.09
C PRO A 52 -2.85 -11.78 -10.41
N ARG A 53 -3.02 -13.10 -10.53
CA ARG A 53 -3.51 -13.69 -11.78
C ARG A 53 -5.00 -13.49 -11.97
N THR A 54 -5.70 -13.02 -10.96
CA THR A 54 -7.17 -12.88 -11.01
C THR A 54 -7.62 -11.43 -11.10
N VAL A 55 -6.67 -10.49 -11.22
CA VAL A 55 -7.01 -9.07 -11.20
C VAL A 55 -6.33 -8.34 -12.36
N VAL A 56 -6.93 -7.22 -12.72
CA VAL A 56 -6.32 -6.22 -13.59
C VAL A 56 -6.05 -5.01 -12.73
N ILE A 57 -4.87 -4.45 -12.86
CA ILE A 57 -4.45 -3.30 -12.04
C ILE A 57 -4.22 -2.10 -12.95
N GLU A 58 -4.76 -0.95 -12.55
CA GLU A 58 -4.37 0.33 -13.12
C GLU A 58 -3.58 1.10 -12.06
N HIS A 59 -2.49 1.67 -12.46
CA HIS A 59 -1.67 2.51 -11.60
C HIS A 59 -1.62 3.90 -12.22
N ASN A 60 -2.22 4.87 -11.53
CA ASN A 60 -2.28 6.26 -12.01
C ASN A 60 -2.82 6.34 -13.44
N GLY A 61 -3.86 5.55 -13.71
CA GLY A 61 -4.52 5.56 -15.00
C GLY A 61 -3.89 4.67 -16.06
N VAL A 62 -2.82 3.97 -15.73
CA VAL A 62 -2.14 3.11 -16.69
C VAL A 62 -2.35 1.66 -16.30
N VAL A 63 -2.85 0.86 -17.23
CA VAL A 63 -3.04 -0.58 -17.01
C VAL A 63 -1.67 -1.25 -16.97
N LEU A 64 -1.42 -1.99 -15.90
CA LEU A 64 -0.16 -2.71 -15.73
C LEU A 64 -0.35 -4.12 -16.27
N ARG A 65 0.32 -4.38 -17.37
CA ARG A 65 0.13 -5.67 -18.07
C ARG A 65 1.12 -6.73 -17.64
N ASP A 66 2.26 -6.32 -17.11
CA ASP A 66 3.32 -7.25 -16.72
C ASP A 66 3.23 -7.52 -15.23
N ARG A 67 2.67 -8.67 -14.89
CA ARG A 67 2.50 -9.04 -13.49
C ARG A 67 3.84 -9.22 -12.77
N SER A 68 4.87 -9.55 -13.52
CA SER A 68 6.18 -9.73 -12.89
C SER A 68 6.74 -8.42 -12.36
N ALA A 69 6.21 -7.29 -12.81
CA ALA A 69 6.66 -5.98 -12.33
C ALA A 69 5.99 -5.55 -11.03
N TYR A 70 4.97 -6.28 -10.58
CA TYR A 70 4.21 -5.86 -9.39
C TYR A 70 5.10 -5.80 -8.15
N ASP A 71 6.05 -6.72 -8.03
CA ASP A 71 6.91 -6.76 -6.85
C ASP A 71 8.02 -5.72 -6.89
N SER A 72 8.18 -5.02 -7.99
CA SER A 72 9.16 -3.95 -8.08
C SER A 72 8.54 -2.56 -8.15
N LEU A 73 7.21 -2.48 -8.17
CA LEU A 73 6.54 -1.18 -8.20
C LEU A 73 6.29 -0.70 -6.77
N ALA A 74 7.13 0.22 -6.30
CA ALA A 74 6.99 0.77 -4.96
C ALA A 74 5.81 1.76 -4.94
N LEU A 75 5.00 1.66 -3.90
CA LEU A 75 3.83 2.52 -3.75
C LEU A 75 4.24 3.83 -3.09
N ALA A 76 3.51 4.89 -3.42
CA ALA A 76 3.78 6.21 -2.87
C ALA A 76 2.47 6.87 -2.49
N THR A 77 2.55 7.80 -1.55
CA THR A 77 1.40 8.60 -1.18
C THR A 77 0.90 9.35 -2.41
N GLY A 78 -0.41 9.28 -2.64
CA GLY A 78 -1.00 9.93 -3.79
C GLY A 78 -1.13 9.03 -5.01
N ASP A 79 -0.48 7.86 -5.00
CA ASP A 79 -0.71 6.90 -6.08
C ASP A 79 -2.17 6.47 -6.09
N ASN A 80 -2.72 6.30 -7.26
CA ASN A 80 -4.08 5.82 -7.44
C ASN A 80 -4.03 4.43 -8.03
N ILE A 81 -4.50 3.45 -7.29
CA ILE A 81 -4.49 2.05 -7.67
C ILE A 81 -5.93 1.60 -7.86
N GLU A 82 -6.24 1.07 -9.03
CA GLU A 82 -7.55 0.47 -9.30
C GLU A 82 -7.36 -1.01 -9.49
N ILE A 83 -8.08 -1.80 -8.71
CA ILE A 83 -7.98 -3.27 -8.77
C ILE A 83 -9.34 -3.79 -9.21
N VAL A 84 -9.34 -4.50 -10.32
CA VAL A 84 -10.58 -5.06 -10.88
C VAL A 84 -10.41 -6.56 -10.96
N HIS A 85 -11.33 -7.30 -10.38
CA HIS A 85 -11.33 -8.76 -10.48
C HIS A 85 -11.87 -9.22 -11.80
N PHE A 86 -11.27 -10.27 -12.34
CA PHE A 86 -11.90 -11.00 -13.42
C PHE A 86 -13.10 -11.74 -12.88
N VAL A 87 -14.18 -11.73 -13.61
CA VAL A 87 -15.33 -12.54 -13.30
C VAL A 87 -15.60 -13.46 -14.46
N GLY A 88 -16.18 -14.58 -14.15
CA GLY A 88 -16.52 -15.51 -15.17
C GLY A 88 -15.33 -16.26 -15.69
N GLY A 89 -14.29 -16.11 -15.16
CA GLY A 89 -13.13 -16.84 -15.46
C GLY A 89 -13.17 -17.62 -16.71
N GLY A 90 -13.54 -17.31 -17.29
CA GLY A 90 -13.44 -18.11 -18.42
C GLY A 90 -12.11 -18.51 -18.41
#